data_35f0b5da142e406b5336714622214f1a
#
_entry.id   35f0b5da142e406b5336714622214f1a
#
_cell.length_a   1.000
_cell.length_b   1.000
_cell.length_c   1.000
_cell.angle_alpha   90.00
_cell.angle_beta   90.00
_cell.angle_gamma   90.00
#
_symmetry.space_group_name_H-M   'P 1'
#
loop_
_entity.id
_entity.type
_entity.pdbx_description
1 polymer ?
#
loop_
_entity_poly.entity_id
_entity_poly.type
_entity_poly.pdbx_seq_one_letter_code
_entity_poly.pdbx_strand_id
1 'polypeptide(L)'
;MDDLLTTQEAAERLGVGPTTIKRWADEGRIEVVRTLGGHRRYTVVSVEKLRGQEVRAGAAKASIPEGLPRMTLAEIDALDVGVIGFDDDARIQVYNRAESQFSLVAPERAIGKHLFGELAPCMNNRLVYGRVMAGVRLGELDLEMDYVFSFRMRPRSVRLRFYRDPATGTNWLLVTPRYAVGEAERD
;
A
#
# COMPACT_ATOMS: atom_id res chain seq x y z
N MET A 1 -0.68 -31.57 -15.13
CA MET A 1 0.60 -31.28 -14.41
C MET A 1 0.43 -29.91 -13.84
N ASP A 2 0.43 -29.82 -12.51
CA ASP A 2 0.34 -28.49 -11.88
C ASP A 2 1.65 -27.75 -12.16
N ASP A 3 1.56 -26.68 -12.96
CA ASP A 3 2.71 -25.83 -13.23
C ASP A 3 3.18 -25.19 -11.92
N LEU A 4 4.45 -25.47 -11.59
CA LEU A 4 5.08 -24.99 -10.36
C LEU A 4 5.95 -23.77 -10.67
N LEU A 5 5.73 -22.70 -9.96
CA LEU A 5 6.48 -21.45 -10.05
C LEU A 5 7.64 -21.43 -9.06
N THR A 6 8.74 -20.80 -9.45
CA THR A 6 9.79 -20.39 -8.52
C THR A 6 9.32 -19.23 -7.63
N THR A 7 10.05 -18.91 -6.58
CA THR A 7 9.76 -17.75 -5.75
C THR A 7 9.77 -16.44 -6.55
N GLN A 8 10.66 -16.33 -7.53
CA GLN A 8 10.79 -15.14 -8.37
C GLN A 8 9.58 -15.01 -9.31
N GLU A 9 9.19 -16.09 -10.00
CA GLU A 9 8.03 -16.08 -10.91
C GLU A 9 6.71 -15.81 -10.17
N ALA A 10 6.53 -16.39 -8.96
CA ALA A 10 5.37 -16.12 -8.13
C ALA A 10 5.34 -14.65 -7.66
N ALA A 11 6.51 -14.08 -7.32
CA ALA A 11 6.65 -12.70 -6.92
C ALA A 11 6.29 -11.73 -8.07
N GLU A 12 6.78 -12.00 -9.27
CA GLU A 12 6.47 -11.22 -10.48
C GLU A 12 4.99 -11.27 -10.83
N ARG A 13 4.35 -12.46 -10.76
CA ARG A 13 2.92 -12.62 -11.05
C ARG A 13 2.01 -11.87 -10.07
N LEU A 14 2.41 -11.79 -8.81
CA LEU A 14 1.64 -11.10 -7.76
C LEU A 14 2.07 -9.64 -7.58
N GLY A 15 3.12 -9.17 -8.29
CA GLY A 15 3.63 -7.81 -8.18
C GLY A 15 4.24 -7.48 -6.82
N VAL A 16 4.78 -8.48 -6.11
CA VAL A 16 5.36 -8.36 -4.77
C VAL A 16 6.82 -8.80 -4.74
N GLY A 17 7.53 -8.54 -3.64
CA GLY A 17 8.90 -9.02 -3.49
C GLY A 17 9.00 -10.51 -3.15
N PRO A 18 10.12 -11.20 -3.50
CA PRO A 18 10.33 -12.62 -3.19
C PRO A 18 10.22 -12.95 -1.69
N THR A 19 10.61 -12.03 -0.83
CA THR A 19 10.49 -12.17 0.63
C THR A 19 9.02 -12.23 1.08
N THR A 20 8.15 -11.46 0.43
CA THR A 20 6.70 -11.48 0.69
C THR A 20 6.09 -12.83 0.33
N ILE A 21 6.49 -13.40 -0.82
CA ILE A 21 6.04 -14.75 -1.24
C ILE A 21 6.44 -15.81 -0.21
N LYS A 22 7.69 -15.78 0.27
CA LYS A 22 8.16 -16.72 1.29
C LYS A 22 7.33 -16.60 2.57
N ARG A 23 7.08 -15.38 3.02
CA ARG A 23 6.25 -15.12 4.21
C ARG A 23 4.82 -15.64 4.02
N TRP A 24 4.17 -15.35 2.89
CA TRP A 24 2.81 -15.83 2.61
C TRP A 24 2.72 -17.35 2.54
N ALA A 25 3.79 -18.03 2.10
CA ALA A 25 3.88 -19.47 2.16
C ALA A 25 4.04 -19.98 3.61
N ASP A 26 4.82 -19.30 4.44
CA ASP A 26 4.98 -19.64 5.85
C ASP A 26 3.70 -19.37 6.66
N GLU A 27 2.90 -18.39 6.25
CA GLU A 27 1.56 -18.06 6.76
C GLU A 27 0.45 -18.97 6.20
N GLY A 28 0.76 -19.92 5.30
CA GLY A 28 -0.20 -20.81 4.67
C GLY A 28 -1.14 -20.16 3.65
N ARG A 29 -0.86 -18.93 3.23
CA ARG A 29 -1.67 -18.18 2.25
C ARG A 29 -1.42 -18.63 0.80
N ILE A 30 -0.25 -19.18 0.52
CA ILE A 30 0.14 -19.76 -0.76
C ILE A 30 0.61 -21.19 -0.52
N GLU A 31 0.11 -22.10 -1.32
CA GLU A 31 0.54 -23.49 -1.27
C GLU A 31 1.96 -23.63 -1.80
N VAL A 32 2.84 -24.22 -0.99
CA VAL A 32 4.24 -24.45 -1.30
C VAL A 32 4.55 -25.94 -1.37
N VAL A 33 5.21 -26.34 -2.45
CA VAL A 33 5.78 -27.67 -2.63
C VAL A 33 7.30 -27.55 -2.52
N ARG A 34 7.95 -28.48 -1.82
CA ARG A 34 9.43 -28.55 -1.78
C ARG A 34 9.92 -29.59 -2.76
N THR A 35 10.87 -29.21 -3.60
CA THR A 35 11.58 -30.16 -4.46
C THR A 35 12.48 -31.05 -3.61
N LEU A 36 12.98 -32.17 -4.19
CA LEU A 36 13.96 -33.05 -3.56
C LEU A 36 15.23 -32.30 -3.09
N GLY A 37 15.60 -31.22 -3.78
CA GLY A 37 16.70 -30.33 -3.38
C GLY A 37 16.32 -29.26 -2.35
N GLY A 38 15.13 -29.31 -1.72
CA GLY A 38 14.67 -28.40 -0.68
C GLY A 38 14.19 -27.03 -1.19
N HIS A 39 14.20 -26.78 -2.49
CA HIS A 39 13.75 -25.50 -3.07
C HIS A 39 12.23 -25.39 -3.01
N ARG A 40 11.73 -24.20 -2.64
CA ARG A 40 10.31 -23.88 -2.65
C ARG A 40 9.80 -23.74 -4.08
N ARG A 41 8.63 -24.33 -4.34
CA ARG A 41 7.84 -24.16 -5.56
C ARG A 41 6.41 -23.84 -5.17
N TYR A 42 5.76 -23.03 -5.94
CA TYR A 42 4.41 -22.52 -5.66
C TYR A 42 3.47 -22.99 -6.77
N THR A 43 2.30 -23.52 -6.40
CA THR A 43 1.34 -23.94 -7.42
C THR A 43 0.74 -22.71 -8.13
N VAL A 44 0.66 -22.76 -9.45
CA VAL A 44 0.01 -21.67 -10.24
C VAL A 44 -1.40 -21.41 -9.72
N VAL A 45 -2.14 -22.48 -9.39
CA VAL A 45 -3.51 -22.38 -8.87
C VAL A 45 -3.59 -21.55 -7.60
N SER A 46 -2.69 -21.77 -6.62
CA SER A 46 -2.71 -21.00 -5.37
C SER A 46 -2.29 -19.54 -5.57
N VAL A 47 -1.33 -19.30 -6.47
CA VAL A 47 -0.89 -17.95 -6.83
C VAL A 47 -2.00 -17.18 -7.55
N GLU A 48 -2.69 -17.79 -8.53
CA GLU A 48 -3.80 -17.17 -9.24
C GLU A 48 -5.03 -17.00 -8.35
N LYS A 49 -5.30 -17.94 -7.43
CA LYS A 49 -6.35 -17.81 -6.42
C LYS A 49 -6.10 -16.61 -5.52
N LEU A 50 -4.87 -16.43 -5.04
CA LEU A 50 -4.50 -15.28 -4.23
C LEU A 50 -4.60 -13.98 -5.03
N ARG A 51 -4.13 -13.98 -6.28
CA ARG A 51 -4.31 -12.86 -7.22
C ARG A 51 -5.78 -12.52 -7.43
N GLY A 52 -6.62 -13.54 -7.62
CA GLY A 52 -8.08 -13.36 -7.75
C GLY A 52 -8.76 -12.87 -6.48
N GLN A 53 -8.27 -13.26 -5.31
CA GLN A 53 -8.74 -12.75 -4.02
C GLN A 53 -8.31 -11.28 -3.81
N GLU A 54 -7.09 -10.92 -4.21
CA GLU A 54 -6.62 -9.54 -4.19
C GLU A 54 -7.32 -8.66 -5.22
N VAL A 55 -7.63 -9.19 -6.41
CA VAL A 55 -8.47 -8.52 -7.41
C VAL A 55 -9.91 -8.36 -6.91
N ARG A 56 -10.49 -9.33 -6.19
CA ARG A 56 -11.83 -9.22 -5.59
C ARG A 56 -11.85 -8.31 -4.35
N ALA A 57 -10.78 -8.32 -3.56
CA ALA A 57 -10.60 -7.34 -2.48
C ALA A 57 -10.27 -5.94 -3.03
N GLY A 58 -9.72 -5.86 -4.26
CA GLY A 58 -9.50 -4.63 -5.04
C GLY A 58 -10.72 -4.12 -5.78
N ALA A 59 -11.82 -4.90 -5.85
CA ALA A 59 -13.03 -4.50 -6.57
C ALA A 59 -13.86 -3.40 -5.89
N ALA A 60 -13.63 -3.15 -4.58
CA ALA A 60 -14.00 -1.88 -3.97
C ALA A 60 -12.73 -1.02 -3.92
N LYS A 61 -12.48 -0.18 -4.93
CA LYS A 61 -11.51 0.93 -4.79
C LYS A 61 -11.78 1.59 -3.46
N ALA A 62 -10.74 1.77 -2.63
CA ALA A 62 -10.89 2.54 -1.41
C ALA A 62 -11.56 3.86 -1.79
N SER A 63 -12.81 4.05 -1.36
CA SER A 63 -13.60 5.21 -1.78
C SER A 63 -12.87 6.46 -1.30
N ILE A 64 -12.50 7.31 -2.25
CA ILE A 64 -12.02 8.65 -1.92
C ILE A 64 -13.19 9.35 -1.24
N PRO A 65 -13.04 9.88 -0.02
CA PRO A 65 -14.11 10.61 0.64
C PRO A 65 -14.64 11.69 -0.30
N GLU A 66 -15.95 11.69 -0.52
CA GLU A 66 -16.58 12.63 -1.42
C GLU A 66 -16.29 14.06 -0.92
N GLY A 67 -15.72 14.90 -1.79
CA GLY A 67 -15.37 16.27 -1.45
C GLY A 67 -14.04 16.44 -0.72
N LEU A 68 -13.21 15.42 -0.55
CA LEU A 68 -11.90 15.51 0.15
C LEU A 68 -11.10 16.79 -0.16
N PRO A 69 -10.96 17.24 -1.42
CA PRO A 69 -10.21 18.46 -1.74
C PRO A 69 -10.85 19.77 -1.24
N ARG A 70 -12.10 19.71 -0.82
CA ARG A 70 -12.87 20.87 -0.31
C ARG A 70 -13.09 20.79 1.20
N MET A 71 -12.69 19.72 1.83
CA MET A 71 -12.80 19.53 3.28
C MET A 71 -11.85 20.48 4.00
N THR A 72 -12.32 21.02 5.12
CA THR A 72 -11.46 21.70 6.09
C THR A 72 -10.53 20.70 6.77
N LEU A 73 -9.45 21.18 7.38
CA LEU A 73 -8.54 20.33 8.15
C LEU A 73 -9.27 19.57 9.27
N ALA A 74 -10.26 20.21 9.92
CA ALA A 74 -11.05 19.57 10.96
C ALA A 74 -11.89 18.40 10.44
N GLU A 75 -12.46 18.53 9.24
CA GLU A 75 -13.20 17.45 8.59
C GLU A 75 -12.27 16.32 8.14
N ILE A 76 -11.07 16.64 7.64
CA ILE A 76 -10.05 15.65 7.27
C ILE A 76 -9.55 14.92 8.52
N ASP A 77 -9.40 15.59 9.65
CA ASP A 77 -9.02 15.00 10.94
C ASP A 77 -10.10 14.09 11.55
N ALA A 78 -11.35 14.28 11.18
CA ALA A 78 -12.46 13.45 11.61
C ALA A 78 -12.56 12.12 10.83
N LEU A 79 -11.81 11.95 9.73
CA LEU A 79 -11.76 10.71 8.97
C LEU A 79 -11.00 9.63 9.75
N ASP A 80 -11.49 8.40 9.68
CA ASP A 80 -10.89 7.21 10.28
C ASP A 80 -9.82 6.55 9.40
N VAL A 81 -9.54 7.12 8.24
CA VAL A 81 -8.51 6.72 7.29
C VAL A 81 -7.34 7.71 7.32
N GLY A 82 -6.12 7.21 7.20
CA GLY A 82 -4.93 8.06 7.07
C GLY A 82 -4.99 8.88 5.79
N VAL A 83 -4.82 10.20 5.89
CA VAL A 83 -4.86 11.13 4.75
C VAL A 83 -3.60 11.98 4.73
N ILE A 84 -2.91 11.95 3.59
CA ILE A 84 -1.75 12.79 3.29
C ILE A 84 -2.03 13.54 1.99
N GLY A 85 -2.02 14.88 2.05
CA GLY A 85 -2.01 15.73 0.86
C GLY A 85 -0.59 16.20 0.55
N PHE A 86 -0.17 16.18 -0.71
CA PHE A 86 1.17 16.60 -1.12
C PHE A 86 1.16 17.32 -2.47
N ASP A 87 2.16 18.17 -2.68
CA ASP A 87 2.34 18.90 -3.93
C ASP A 87 3.08 18.07 -5.01
N ASP A 88 3.34 18.68 -6.15
CA ASP A 88 3.99 18.03 -7.28
C ASP A 88 5.46 17.68 -7.03
N ASP A 89 6.09 18.30 -6.03
CA ASP A 89 7.42 17.98 -5.53
C ASP A 89 7.40 16.94 -4.39
N ALA A 90 6.24 16.31 -4.16
CA ALA A 90 5.99 15.35 -3.09
C ALA A 90 6.22 15.92 -1.67
N ARG A 91 6.06 17.24 -1.46
CA ARG A 91 6.07 17.85 -0.15
C ARG A 91 4.70 17.81 0.49
N ILE A 92 4.66 17.37 1.73
CA ILE A 92 3.44 17.16 2.50
C ILE A 92 2.84 18.51 2.90
N GLN A 93 1.58 18.73 2.52
CA GLN A 93 0.78 19.92 2.81
C GLN A 93 -0.33 19.61 3.83
N VAL A 94 -0.85 18.39 3.81
CA VAL A 94 -1.90 17.91 4.70
C VAL A 94 -1.48 16.59 5.31
N TYR A 95 -1.73 16.43 6.61
CA TYR A 95 -1.41 15.23 7.35
C TYR A 95 -2.38 15.08 8.51
N ASN A 96 -3.31 14.12 8.41
CA ASN A 96 -4.40 14.04 9.35
C ASN A 96 -4.07 13.26 10.62
N ARG A 97 -4.97 13.38 11.59
CA ARG A 97 -4.88 12.74 12.89
C ARG A 97 -4.80 11.20 12.79
N ALA A 98 -5.60 10.58 11.90
CA ALA A 98 -5.60 9.13 11.76
C ALA A 98 -4.23 8.63 11.26
N GLU A 99 -3.61 9.29 10.28
CA GLU A 99 -2.28 8.96 9.81
C GLU A 99 -1.21 9.19 10.89
N SER A 100 -1.34 10.28 11.65
CA SER A 100 -0.45 10.56 12.78
C SER A 100 -0.48 9.44 13.83
N GLN A 101 -1.65 8.95 14.17
CA GLN A 101 -1.82 7.83 15.10
C GLN A 101 -1.27 6.51 14.53
N PHE A 102 -1.47 6.29 13.24
CA PHE A 102 -1.00 5.09 12.58
C PHE A 102 0.54 5.04 12.44
N SER A 103 1.14 6.13 11.97
CA SER A 103 2.58 6.22 11.70
C SER A 103 3.42 6.57 12.95
N LEU A 104 2.78 7.05 14.02
CA LEU A 104 3.41 7.62 15.22
C LEU A 104 4.29 8.85 14.91
N VAL A 105 3.95 9.58 13.85
CA VAL A 105 4.60 10.85 13.49
C VAL A 105 3.62 12.00 13.71
N ALA A 106 4.01 12.98 14.49
CA ALA A 106 3.19 14.17 14.72
C ALA A 106 3.06 15.02 13.43
N PRO A 107 1.90 15.64 13.16
CA PRO A 107 1.66 16.42 11.94
C PRO A 107 2.72 17.51 11.72
N GLU A 108 3.15 18.18 12.78
CA GLU A 108 4.16 19.25 12.73
C GLU A 108 5.53 18.77 12.26
N ARG A 109 5.78 17.47 12.41
CA ARG A 109 7.01 16.81 11.93
C ARG A 109 6.88 16.28 10.51
N ALA A 110 5.66 16.11 10.02
CA ALA A 110 5.38 15.59 8.68
C ALA A 110 5.21 16.71 7.64
N ILE A 111 4.50 17.79 8.01
CA ILE A 111 4.24 18.93 7.11
C ILE A 111 5.55 19.53 6.60
N GLY A 112 5.59 19.82 5.29
CA GLY A 112 6.76 20.35 4.57
C GLY A 112 7.84 19.32 4.22
N LYS A 113 7.77 18.10 4.80
CA LYS A 113 8.71 17.02 4.49
C LYS A 113 8.42 16.39 3.15
N HIS A 114 9.46 15.86 2.53
CA HIS A 114 9.31 15.08 1.31
C HIS A 114 8.78 13.68 1.65
N LEU A 115 7.59 13.34 1.12
CA LEU A 115 6.87 12.10 1.43
C LEU A 115 7.74 10.85 1.28
N PHE A 116 8.39 10.69 0.14
CA PHE A 116 9.16 9.49 -0.21
C PHE A 116 10.62 9.53 0.25
N GLY A 117 11.17 10.70 0.48
CA GLY A 117 12.57 10.86 0.88
C GLY A 117 12.78 10.93 2.38
N GLU A 118 11.84 11.55 3.09
CA GLU A 118 12.00 11.88 4.52
C GLU A 118 10.99 11.16 5.41
N LEU A 119 9.69 11.14 5.02
CA LEU A 119 8.65 10.54 5.85
C LEU A 119 8.59 9.03 5.68
N ALA A 120 8.44 8.56 4.46
CA ALA A 120 8.26 7.14 4.13
C ALA A 120 9.29 6.65 3.09
N PRO A 121 10.60 6.60 3.45
CA PRO A 121 11.66 6.20 2.51
C PRO A 121 11.52 4.75 2.01
N CYS A 122 10.77 3.90 2.69
CA CYS A 122 10.43 2.57 2.20
C CYS A 122 9.62 2.60 0.90
N MET A 123 8.85 3.66 0.64
CA MET A 123 8.11 3.88 -0.60
C MET A 123 8.97 4.52 -1.70
N ASN A 124 10.22 4.92 -1.42
CA ASN A 124 11.13 5.50 -2.41
C ASN A 124 11.73 4.41 -3.31
N ASN A 125 10.90 3.83 -4.13
CA ASN A 125 11.27 2.78 -5.06
C ASN A 125 10.49 2.92 -6.38
N ARG A 126 10.90 2.20 -7.41
CA ARG A 126 10.31 2.30 -8.74
C ARG A 126 8.81 1.95 -8.77
N LEU A 127 8.37 1.02 -7.90
CA LEU A 127 6.99 0.53 -7.90
C LEU A 127 6.01 1.54 -7.30
N VAL A 128 6.43 2.31 -6.30
CA VAL A 128 5.60 3.33 -5.65
C VAL A 128 5.96 4.72 -6.17
N TYR A 129 7.11 5.27 -5.76
CA TYR A 129 7.55 6.61 -6.13
C TYR A 129 7.57 6.82 -7.64
N GLY A 130 8.16 5.87 -8.40
CA GLY A 130 8.26 5.98 -9.86
C GLY A 130 6.89 6.07 -10.54
N ARG A 131 5.91 5.27 -10.10
CA ARG A 131 4.55 5.28 -10.66
C ARG A 131 3.76 6.51 -10.23
N VAL A 132 3.86 6.90 -8.95
CA VAL A 132 3.19 8.10 -8.43
C VAL A 132 3.67 9.33 -9.18
N MET A 133 4.98 9.54 -9.28
CA MET A 133 5.53 10.73 -9.94
C MET A 133 5.30 10.72 -11.46
N ALA A 134 5.17 9.55 -12.08
CA ALA A 134 4.73 9.47 -13.47
C ALA A 134 3.28 9.97 -13.63
N GLY A 135 2.36 9.54 -12.76
CA GLY A 135 0.97 10.00 -12.75
C GLY A 135 0.85 11.51 -12.44
N VAL A 136 1.64 12.01 -11.49
CA VAL A 136 1.71 13.46 -11.16
C VAL A 136 2.10 14.27 -12.40
N ARG A 137 3.19 13.89 -13.09
CA ARG A 137 3.66 14.59 -14.30
C ARG A 137 2.65 14.57 -15.45
N LEU A 138 1.86 13.51 -15.55
CA LEU A 138 0.81 13.40 -16.57
C LEU A 138 -0.50 14.09 -16.15
N GLY A 139 -0.61 14.52 -14.89
CA GLY A 139 -1.86 15.07 -14.35
C GLY A 139 -2.96 14.01 -14.11
N GLU A 140 -2.62 12.72 -14.20
CA GLU A 140 -3.56 11.59 -14.21
C GLU A 140 -3.21 10.56 -13.12
N LEU A 141 -2.92 11.03 -11.91
CA LEU A 141 -2.61 10.12 -10.81
C LEU A 141 -3.90 9.45 -10.31
N ASP A 142 -4.04 8.17 -10.56
CA ASP A 142 -5.06 7.27 -10.01
C ASP A 142 -4.43 5.88 -9.83
N LEU A 143 -3.90 5.61 -8.63
CA LEU A 143 -3.13 4.41 -8.35
C LEU A 143 -3.56 3.81 -7.01
N GLU A 144 -3.89 2.52 -7.02
CA GLU A 144 -4.16 1.76 -5.81
C GLU A 144 -3.23 0.56 -5.72
N MET A 145 -2.75 0.25 -4.52
CA MET A 145 -1.91 -0.92 -4.28
C MET A 145 -1.94 -1.35 -2.81
N ASP A 146 -1.74 -2.64 -2.60
CA ASP A 146 -1.44 -3.17 -1.27
C ASP A 146 0.06 -3.02 -1.00
N TYR A 147 0.39 -2.56 0.20
CA TYR A 147 1.76 -2.29 0.61
C TYR A 147 2.03 -2.76 2.04
N VAL A 148 3.29 -3.00 2.36
CA VAL A 148 3.72 -3.33 3.72
C VAL A 148 4.72 -2.30 4.19
N PHE A 149 4.32 -1.47 5.14
CA PHE A 149 5.26 -0.60 5.82
C PHE A 149 6.16 -1.42 6.74
N SER A 150 7.48 -1.26 6.57
CA SER A 150 8.49 -1.95 7.38
C SER A 150 9.49 -0.98 8.04
N PHE A 151 9.34 0.33 7.78
CA PHE A 151 10.26 1.35 8.24
C PHE A 151 9.83 1.89 9.60
N ARG A 152 10.71 1.78 10.62
CA ARG A 152 10.53 2.27 12.00
C ARG A 152 9.35 1.72 12.80
N MET A 153 8.61 0.75 12.26
CA MET A 153 7.48 0.14 12.95
C MET A 153 7.42 -1.36 12.70
N ARG A 154 6.60 -2.08 13.46
CA ARG A 154 6.29 -3.47 13.11
C ARG A 154 5.67 -3.51 11.72
N PRO A 155 6.01 -4.49 10.86
CA PRO A 155 5.43 -4.59 9.53
C PRO A 155 3.91 -4.54 9.59
N ARG A 156 3.32 -3.58 8.89
CA ARG A 156 1.86 -3.41 8.79
C ARG A 156 1.43 -3.42 7.34
N SER A 157 0.46 -4.28 7.06
CA SER A 157 -0.18 -4.31 5.74
C SER A 157 -1.17 -3.16 5.63
N VAL A 158 -1.09 -2.44 4.53
CA VAL A 158 -1.96 -1.29 4.24
C VAL A 158 -2.42 -1.35 2.79
N ARG A 159 -3.53 -0.71 2.51
CA ARG A 159 -3.92 -0.30 1.17
C ARG A 159 -3.58 1.16 0.99
N LEU A 160 -2.82 1.46 -0.06
CA LEU A 160 -2.47 2.81 -0.48
C LEU A 160 -3.34 3.20 -1.67
N ARG A 161 -3.97 4.35 -1.60
CA ARG A 161 -4.74 4.94 -2.68
C ARG A 161 -4.18 6.32 -2.98
N PHE A 162 -3.51 6.45 -4.12
CA PHE A 162 -3.02 7.73 -4.62
C PHE A 162 -3.98 8.28 -5.66
N TYR A 163 -4.27 9.55 -5.56
CA TYR A 163 -5.07 10.22 -6.57
C TYR A 163 -4.73 11.70 -6.67
N ARG A 164 -4.88 12.28 -7.86
CA ARG A 164 -4.76 13.72 -8.09
C ARG A 164 -6.15 14.32 -8.24
N ASP A 165 -6.43 15.36 -7.49
CA ASP A 165 -7.61 16.16 -7.73
C ASP A 165 -7.38 17.10 -8.91
N PRO A 166 -8.15 16.98 -10.01
CA PRO A 166 -7.92 17.79 -11.21
C PRO A 166 -8.30 19.27 -11.00
N ALA A 167 -9.16 19.57 -10.03
CA ALA A 167 -9.62 20.93 -9.79
C ALA A 167 -8.62 21.77 -8.98
N THR A 168 -7.97 21.15 -7.99
CA THR A 168 -7.02 21.84 -7.10
C THR A 168 -5.55 21.55 -7.47
N GLY A 169 -5.30 20.50 -8.25
CA GLY A 169 -3.96 20.02 -8.55
C GLY A 169 -3.27 19.35 -7.36
N THR A 170 -3.97 19.14 -6.25
CA THR A 170 -3.43 18.48 -5.06
C THR A 170 -3.34 16.98 -5.26
N ASN A 171 -2.23 16.38 -4.86
CA ASN A 171 -2.06 14.95 -4.84
C ASN A 171 -2.40 14.42 -3.44
N TRP A 172 -3.16 13.34 -3.39
CA TRP A 172 -3.63 12.73 -2.16
C TRP A 172 -3.17 11.29 -2.04
N LEU A 173 -2.81 10.89 -0.83
CA LEU A 173 -2.58 9.51 -0.43
C LEU A 173 -3.52 9.18 0.72
N LEU A 174 -4.34 8.16 0.53
CA LEU A 174 -5.13 7.54 1.59
C LEU A 174 -4.42 6.25 2.02
N VAL A 175 -4.29 6.08 3.33
CA VAL A 175 -3.66 4.91 3.97
C VAL A 175 -4.72 4.19 4.78
N THR A 176 -5.13 3.01 4.32
CA THR A 176 -6.11 2.17 5.02
C THR A 176 -5.39 0.96 5.61
N PRO A 177 -5.36 0.80 6.95
CA PRO A 177 -4.82 -0.40 7.56
C PRO A 177 -5.56 -1.64 7.08
N ARG A 178 -4.81 -2.70 6.77
CA ARG A 178 -5.36 -4.02 6.51
C ARG A 178 -5.03 -4.91 7.71
N TYR A 179 -6.05 -5.20 8.49
CA TYR A 179 -5.91 -6.21 9.54
C TYR A 179 -5.86 -7.59 8.88
N ALA A 180 -4.89 -8.43 9.23
CA ALA A 180 -4.98 -9.84 8.92
C ALA A 180 -6.26 -10.38 9.56
N VAL A 181 -7.08 -11.05 8.76
CA VAL A 181 -8.27 -11.75 9.28
C VAL A 181 -7.77 -12.77 10.33
N GLY A 182 -7.93 -12.46 11.61
CA GLY A 182 -7.44 -13.29 12.73
C GLY A 182 -6.96 -12.54 13.96
N GLU A 183 -6.80 -11.20 13.93
CA GLU A 183 -6.38 -10.42 15.11
C GLU A 183 -7.52 -9.68 15.84
N ALA A 184 -8.78 -9.88 15.41
CA ALA A 184 -9.95 -9.22 16.01
C ALA A 184 -10.52 -9.96 17.25
N GLU A 185 -9.91 -11.06 17.72
CA GLU A 185 -10.41 -11.82 18.87
C GLU A 185 -9.31 -12.12 19.89
N ARG A 186 -8.57 -11.11 20.35
CA ARG A 186 -7.79 -11.21 21.59
C ARG A 186 -7.71 -9.85 22.27
N ASP A 187 -8.78 -9.51 22.93
CA ASP A 187 -8.84 -8.72 24.15
C ASP A 187 -9.70 -9.43 25.18
#